data_688ee09aeff035cc3319cdcb98ec80fa
#
_entry.id   688ee09aeff035cc3319cdcb98ec80fa
#
_cell.length_a   1.000
_cell.length_b   1.000
_cell.length_c   1.000
_cell.angle_alpha   90.00
_cell.angle_beta   90.00
_cell.angle_gamma   90.00
#
_symmetry.space_group_name_H-M   'P 1'
#
loop_
_entity.id
_entity.type
_entity.pdbx_description
1 polymer ?
#
loop_
_entity_poly.entity_id
_entity_poly.type
_entity_poly.pdbx_seq_one_letter_code
_entity_poly.pdbx_strand_id
1 'polypeptide(L)'
;MRVVIIGAGPGGIVMGKRLLESGFDDLVILEASDDVGGTWNLNRYPGCECDVQSAMYSFTFEFKPDWSKPYGRQPEILDYMRGMADKYGITPHCRFDDRVVSATWDEPDACWTVCTESGASFEAEILVSAVGMLTKPVWPDIGGIETFEGVIFHSARWDWSHDVAGQRIAVIGSAASAVQFVPEIRKTAAQVHLFQRTPNWVLPKEDTPYTEAELEAFRNDPTPLHIIRGEIEDRMNRGMTFAVEELLVQSEKYGLAAISVVEDPDVRARLTPDHPFGCKRPLLSNDYFPAFNEPNLELVTDPIERITADAVVTNDGAERQVDMVVLATGFAATEFAATVDITARDGLAIADAWSEGAQAFLGVTTVGFPNFFMLYGPNMNNGSIIRMLEYQTEHVLGILEGMRDQGLRTVEVRPEVMEAFNVEVQEAIDGIDVWNADCNGYYRAPNGRVVTQWPFSMEQYRERSATIDWSQFVTS
;
A
#
# COMPACT_ATOMS: atom_id res chain seq x y z
N MET A 1 1.93 -18.19 -24.37
CA MET A 1 2.89 -17.54 -23.46
C MET A 1 2.53 -17.94 -22.04
N ARG A 2 3.49 -18.50 -21.31
CA ARG A 2 3.35 -18.79 -19.87
C ARG A 2 3.59 -17.52 -19.09
N VAL A 3 2.65 -17.18 -18.20
CA VAL A 3 2.71 -16.00 -17.33
C VAL A 3 2.83 -16.44 -15.88
N VAL A 4 3.81 -15.90 -15.16
CA VAL A 4 3.88 -16.01 -13.70
C VAL A 4 3.60 -14.64 -13.09
N ILE A 5 2.64 -14.60 -12.15
CA ILE A 5 2.34 -13.41 -11.34
C ILE A 5 2.84 -13.66 -9.91
N ILE A 6 3.55 -12.70 -9.34
CA ILE A 6 4.00 -12.75 -7.94
C ILE A 6 3.04 -11.90 -7.10
N GLY A 7 2.23 -12.57 -6.27
CA GLY A 7 1.25 -11.96 -5.37
C GLY A 7 -0.19 -12.10 -5.84
N ALA A 8 -1.08 -12.55 -4.95
CA ALA A 8 -2.52 -12.69 -5.16
C ALA A 8 -3.34 -11.59 -4.46
N GLY A 9 -2.75 -10.40 -4.29
CA GLY A 9 -3.45 -9.20 -3.87
C GLY A 9 -4.37 -8.64 -4.96
N PRO A 10 -4.97 -7.45 -4.77
CA PRO A 10 -5.85 -6.82 -5.77
C PRO A 10 -5.23 -6.76 -7.18
N GLY A 11 -3.92 -6.48 -7.26
CA GLY A 11 -3.19 -6.45 -8.54
C GLY A 11 -3.14 -7.81 -9.23
N GLY A 12 -2.78 -8.86 -8.48
CA GLY A 12 -2.74 -10.22 -9.05
C GLY A 12 -4.13 -10.72 -9.46
N ILE A 13 -5.16 -10.39 -8.69
CA ILE A 13 -6.56 -10.75 -9.03
C ILE A 13 -7.01 -10.09 -10.34
N VAL A 14 -6.82 -8.75 -10.49
CA VAL A 14 -7.27 -8.07 -11.70
C VAL A 14 -6.43 -8.48 -12.92
N MET A 15 -5.12 -8.66 -12.75
CA MET A 15 -4.25 -9.11 -13.85
C MET A 15 -4.60 -10.52 -14.30
N GLY A 16 -4.75 -11.46 -13.34
CA GLY A 16 -5.16 -12.83 -13.64
C GLY A 16 -6.50 -12.89 -14.37
N LYS A 17 -7.49 -12.13 -13.91
CA LYS A 17 -8.81 -12.02 -14.59
C LYS A 17 -8.65 -11.57 -16.05
N ARG A 18 -7.91 -10.50 -16.30
CA ARG A 18 -7.75 -9.95 -17.65
C ARG A 18 -6.98 -10.88 -18.57
N LEU A 19 -5.95 -11.55 -18.05
CA LEU A 19 -5.21 -12.55 -18.81
C LEU A 19 -6.10 -13.73 -19.25
N LEU A 20 -6.89 -14.30 -18.34
CA LEU A 20 -7.78 -15.41 -18.64
C LEU A 20 -8.88 -14.98 -19.65
N GLU A 21 -9.45 -13.79 -19.52
CA GLU A 21 -10.41 -13.26 -20.48
C GLU A 21 -9.83 -13.07 -21.88
N SER A 22 -8.53 -12.80 -22.00
CA SER A 22 -7.81 -12.64 -23.27
C SER A 22 -7.15 -13.92 -23.77
N GLY A 23 -7.40 -15.07 -23.13
CA GLY A 23 -6.95 -16.37 -23.55
C GLY A 23 -5.49 -16.70 -23.23
N PHE A 24 -4.94 -16.06 -22.18
CA PHE A 24 -3.64 -16.43 -21.59
C PHE A 24 -3.86 -17.45 -20.46
N ASP A 25 -4.16 -18.72 -20.83
CA ASP A 25 -4.58 -19.77 -19.89
C ASP A 25 -3.40 -20.45 -19.17
N ASP A 26 -2.15 -20.34 -19.70
CA ASP A 26 -0.94 -20.86 -19.05
C ASP A 26 -0.45 -19.82 -18.02
N LEU A 27 -1.18 -19.75 -16.90
CA LEU A 27 -1.04 -18.77 -15.83
C LEU A 27 -0.79 -19.45 -14.49
N VAL A 28 0.19 -18.95 -13.73
CA VAL A 28 0.43 -19.30 -12.33
C VAL A 28 0.56 -18.02 -11.50
N ILE A 29 -0.12 -17.98 -10.35
CA ILE A 29 -0.03 -16.90 -9.37
C ILE A 29 0.61 -17.46 -8.11
N LEU A 30 1.76 -16.92 -7.71
CA LEU A 30 2.51 -17.35 -6.53
C LEU A 30 2.25 -16.39 -5.37
N GLU A 31 1.64 -16.87 -4.31
CA GLU A 31 1.27 -16.09 -3.14
C GLU A 31 2.00 -16.59 -1.88
N ALA A 32 2.60 -15.67 -1.15
CA ALA A 32 3.37 -15.97 0.06
C ALA A 32 2.51 -16.31 1.28
N SER A 33 1.24 -15.92 1.26
CA SER A 33 0.28 -16.17 2.34
C SER A 33 -0.70 -17.30 2.01
N ASP A 34 -1.53 -17.64 2.98
CA ASP A 34 -2.49 -18.73 2.94
C ASP A 34 -3.74 -18.46 2.07
N ASP A 35 -3.90 -17.23 1.56
CA ASP A 35 -5.11 -16.82 0.85
C ASP A 35 -4.86 -15.62 -0.07
N VAL A 36 -5.84 -15.31 -0.93
CA VAL A 36 -5.88 -14.10 -1.75
C VAL A 36 -6.16 -12.87 -0.90
N GLY A 37 -6.00 -11.66 -1.50
CA GLY A 37 -6.37 -10.39 -0.89
C GLY A 37 -5.18 -9.52 -0.47
N GLY A 38 -3.96 -10.06 -0.44
CA GLY A 38 -2.72 -9.30 -0.18
C GLY A 38 -2.79 -8.48 1.11
N THR A 39 -2.74 -7.14 1.02
CA THR A 39 -2.83 -6.23 2.18
C THR A 39 -4.01 -6.56 3.10
N TRP A 40 -5.16 -6.95 2.57
CA TRP A 40 -6.37 -7.25 3.35
C TRP A 40 -6.35 -8.63 3.99
N ASN A 41 -5.55 -9.56 3.46
CA ASN A 41 -5.28 -10.84 4.11
C ASN A 41 -4.23 -10.70 5.22
N LEU A 42 -3.26 -9.81 5.06
CA LEU A 42 -2.12 -9.67 5.98
C LEU A 42 -2.40 -8.74 7.16
N ASN A 43 -3.10 -7.60 6.94
CA ASN A 43 -3.37 -6.61 7.98
C ASN A 43 -4.72 -6.87 8.62
N ARG A 44 -4.72 -7.58 9.75
CA ARG A 44 -5.93 -8.02 10.47
C ARG A 44 -6.02 -7.43 11.88
N TYR A 45 -5.37 -6.30 12.15
CA TYR A 45 -5.41 -5.65 13.45
C TYR A 45 -6.81 -5.09 13.78
N PRO A 46 -7.16 -4.91 15.06
CA PRO A 46 -8.46 -4.34 15.47
C PRO A 46 -8.72 -2.98 14.83
N GLY A 47 -9.92 -2.77 14.29
CA GLY A 47 -10.28 -1.51 13.64
C GLY A 47 -9.69 -1.30 12.25
N CYS A 48 -9.03 -2.31 11.64
CA CYS A 48 -8.47 -2.20 10.29
C CYS A 48 -9.57 -1.92 9.26
N GLU A 49 -9.41 -0.82 8.52
CA GLU A 49 -10.35 -0.38 7.49
C GLU A 49 -9.66 0.43 6.39
N CYS A 50 -10.32 0.62 5.26
CA CYS A 50 -9.81 1.43 4.17
C CYS A 50 -9.96 2.93 4.45
N ASP A 51 -9.03 3.73 3.95
CA ASP A 51 -9.09 5.19 3.94
C ASP A 51 -9.64 5.77 2.62
N VAL A 52 -10.04 4.91 1.70
CA VAL A 52 -10.77 5.23 0.48
C VAL A 52 -12.19 4.68 0.60
N GLN A 53 -13.19 5.48 0.20
CA GLN A 53 -14.59 5.05 0.26
C GLN A 53 -14.83 3.81 -0.61
N SER A 54 -15.63 2.89 -0.11
CA SER A 54 -15.88 1.55 -0.67
C SER A 54 -16.42 1.60 -2.10
N ALA A 55 -17.24 2.60 -2.45
CA ALA A 55 -17.72 2.80 -3.80
C ALA A 55 -16.57 3.02 -4.80
N MET A 56 -15.46 3.64 -4.36
CA MET A 56 -14.25 3.84 -5.16
C MET A 56 -13.24 2.69 -4.99
N TYR A 57 -13.21 2.05 -3.81
CA TYR A 57 -12.35 0.92 -3.51
C TYR A 57 -12.95 -0.42 -3.97
N SER A 58 -13.56 -0.42 -5.14
CA SER A 58 -14.15 -1.58 -5.82
C SER A 58 -13.69 -1.60 -7.27
N PHE A 59 -13.55 -2.79 -7.84
CA PHE A 59 -13.25 -2.92 -9.27
C PHE A 59 -14.40 -2.37 -10.12
N THR A 60 -14.07 -1.78 -11.28
CA THR A 60 -15.08 -1.21 -12.17
C THR A 60 -15.96 -2.25 -12.83
N PHE A 61 -15.45 -3.46 -13.02
CA PHE A 61 -16.14 -4.58 -13.64
C PHE A 61 -17.02 -5.37 -12.67
N GLU A 62 -16.86 -5.15 -11.34
CA GLU A 62 -17.66 -5.85 -10.32
C GLU A 62 -17.96 -4.91 -9.15
N PHE A 63 -19.11 -4.28 -9.26
CA PHE A 63 -19.57 -3.34 -8.26
C PHE A 63 -20.29 -4.06 -7.12
N LYS A 64 -19.88 -3.81 -5.87
CA LYS A 64 -20.56 -4.34 -4.68
C LYS A 64 -21.55 -3.29 -4.16
N PRO A 65 -22.87 -3.52 -4.27
CA PRO A 65 -23.87 -2.53 -3.89
C PRO A 65 -24.22 -2.53 -2.40
N ASP A 66 -23.72 -3.50 -1.65
CA ASP A 66 -24.12 -3.77 -0.26
C ASP A 66 -22.95 -3.63 0.73
N TRP A 67 -22.05 -2.67 0.48
CA TRP A 67 -21.07 -2.28 1.49
C TRP A 67 -21.77 -1.80 2.76
N SER A 68 -21.32 -2.28 3.94
CA SER A 68 -21.95 -1.96 5.23
C SER A 68 -21.90 -0.47 5.59
N LYS A 69 -20.91 0.24 5.06
CA LYS A 69 -20.66 1.67 5.33
C LYS A 69 -19.75 2.28 4.24
N PRO A 70 -19.62 3.64 4.20
CA PRO A 70 -18.80 4.33 3.22
C PRO A 70 -17.33 3.85 3.20
N TYR A 71 -16.72 3.56 4.35
CA TYR A 71 -15.34 3.05 4.44
C TYR A 71 -15.37 1.59 4.90
N GLY A 72 -15.10 0.66 4.00
CA GLY A 72 -15.16 -0.78 4.27
C GLY A 72 -14.12 -1.22 5.30
N ARG A 73 -14.54 -2.11 6.21
CA ARG A 73 -13.63 -2.77 7.14
C ARG A 73 -12.90 -3.93 6.48
N GLN A 74 -11.73 -4.27 7.03
CA GLN A 74 -10.86 -5.33 6.52
C GLN A 74 -11.57 -6.65 6.22
N PRO A 75 -12.43 -7.22 7.09
CA PRO A 75 -13.09 -8.50 6.78
C PRO A 75 -13.98 -8.41 5.53
N GLU A 76 -14.73 -7.32 5.39
CA GLU A 76 -15.65 -7.12 4.26
C GLU A 76 -14.89 -6.92 2.95
N ILE A 77 -13.74 -6.22 2.99
CA ILE A 77 -12.89 -6.05 1.81
C ILE A 77 -12.22 -7.37 1.44
N LEU A 78 -11.76 -8.14 2.42
CA LEU A 78 -11.17 -9.46 2.17
C LEU A 78 -12.19 -10.40 1.54
N ASP A 79 -13.42 -10.43 2.05
CA ASP A 79 -14.50 -11.25 1.48
C ASP A 79 -14.85 -10.82 0.04
N TYR A 80 -14.81 -9.53 -0.24
CA TYR A 80 -14.96 -9.01 -1.61
C TYR A 80 -13.82 -9.51 -2.51
N MET A 81 -12.56 -9.45 -2.08
CA MET A 81 -11.40 -9.93 -2.87
C MET A 81 -11.47 -11.44 -3.12
N ARG A 82 -11.86 -12.24 -2.11
CA ARG A 82 -12.11 -13.69 -2.25
C ARG A 82 -13.21 -13.95 -3.28
N GLY A 83 -14.32 -13.24 -3.14
CA GLY A 83 -15.43 -13.34 -4.09
C GLY A 83 -15.03 -13.03 -5.54
N MET A 84 -14.11 -12.06 -5.73
CA MET A 84 -13.55 -11.75 -7.06
C MET A 84 -12.68 -12.90 -7.58
N ALA A 85 -11.77 -13.40 -6.75
CA ALA A 85 -10.88 -14.49 -7.14
C ALA A 85 -11.66 -15.76 -7.52
N ASP A 86 -12.69 -16.11 -6.76
CA ASP A 86 -13.52 -17.28 -7.03
C ASP A 86 -14.40 -17.09 -8.26
N LYS A 87 -15.13 -15.95 -8.34
CA LYS A 87 -16.04 -15.66 -9.44
C LYS A 87 -15.37 -15.67 -10.80
N TYR A 88 -14.14 -15.16 -10.87
CA TYR A 88 -13.38 -15.03 -12.11
C TYR A 88 -12.38 -16.17 -12.33
N GLY A 89 -12.43 -17.23 -11.50
CA GLY A 89 -11.63 -18.43 -11.69
C GLY A 89 -10.13 -18.24 -11.42
N ILE A 90 -9.77 -17.28 -10.56
CA ILE A 90 -8.36 -16.98 -10.24
C ILE A 90 -7.79 -17.97 -9.25
N THR A 91 -8.57 -18.35 -8.23
CA THR A 91 -8.14 -19.25 -7.14
C THR A 91 -7.47 -20.55 -7.64
N PRO A 92 -7.96 -21.25 -8.70
CA PRO A 92 -7.30 -22.45 -9.23
C PRO A 92 -5.90 -22.24 -9.79
N HIS A 93 -5.55 -21.02 -10.17
CA HIS A 93 -4.22 -20.65 -10.68
C HIS A 93 -3.25 -20.23 -9.57
N CYS A 94 -3.75 -20.07 -8.32
CA CYS A 94 -2.92 -19.67 -7.20
C CYS A 94 -2.15 -20.84 -6.58
N ARG A 95 -0.92 -20.56 -6.14
CA ARG A 95 -0.11 -21.39 -5.24
C ARG A 95 0.10 -20.58 -3.99
N PHE A 96 -0.56 -20.98 -2.90
CA PHE A 96 -0.49 -20.34 -1.60
C PHE A 96 0.64 -20.92 -0.75
N ASP A 97 1.03 -20.19 0.31
CA ASP A 97 2.09 -20.57 1.24
C ASP A 97 3.44 -20.85 0.56
N ASP A 98 3.67 -20.20 -0.59
CA ASP A 98 4.87 -20.44 -1.38
C ASP A 98 5.49 -19.11 -1.88
N ARG A 99 6.28 -18.50 -1.00
CA ARG A 99 6.94 -17.20 -1.24
C ARG A 99 7.96 -17.33 -2.37
N VAL A 100 7.87 -16.44 -3.36
CA VAL A 100 8.93 -16.25 -4.36
C VAL A 100 10.14 -15.63 -3.68
N VAL A 101 11.30 -16.25 -3.85
CA VAL A 101 12.59 -15.78 -3.32
C VAL A 101 13.46 -15.19 -4.42
N SER A 102 13.41 -15.73 -5.63
CA SER A 102 14.20 -15.21 -6.75
C SER A 102 13.51 -15.36 -8.09
N ALA A 103 13.90 -14.52 -9.04
CA ALA A 103 13.57 -14.66 -10.46
C ALA A 103 14.80 -14.30 -11.30
N THR A 104 15.18 -15.18 -12.22
CA THR A 104 16.37 -15.00 -13.06
C THR A 104 16.00 -15.11 -14.53
N TRP A 105 16.43 -14.15 -15.33
CA TRP A 105 16.22 -14.13 -16.78
C TRP A 105 17.25 -14.97 -17.51
N ASP A 106 16.80 -15.80 -18.44
CA ASP A 106 17.62 -16.52 -19.40
C ASP A 106 17.50 -15.86 -20.78
N GLU A 107 18.58 -15.23 -21.24
CA GLU A 107 18.59 -14.50 -22.52
C GLU A 107 18.44 -15.41 -23.74
N PRO A 108 19.14 -16.58 -23.85
CA PRO A 108 18.97 -17.52 -24.96
C PRO A 108 17.54 -18.05 -25.11
N ASP A 109 16.92 -18.42 -24.01
CA ASP A 109 15.58 -18.98 -24.00
C ASP A 109 14.47 -17.93 -23.94
N ALA A 110 14.82 -16.67 -23.67
CA ALA A 110 13.91 -15.53 -23.48
C ALA A 110 12.81 -15.86 -22.43
N CYS A 111 13.22 -16.38 -21.29
CA CYS A 111 12.31 -16.76 -20.19
C CYS A 111 12.89 -16.47 -18.82
N TRP A 112 12.02 -16.35 -17.85
CA TRP A 112 12.30 -16.22 -16.43
C TRP A 112 12.27 -17.60 -15.75
N THR A 113 13.22 -17.85 -14.87
CA THR A 113 13.16 -18.95 -13.90
C THR A 113 12.81 -18.34 -12.55
N VAL A 114 11.63 -18.67 -12.03
CA VAL A 114 11.09 -18.14 -10.76
C VAL A 114 11.18 -19.24 -9.71
N CYS A 115 11.90 -19.00 -8.60
CA CYS A 115 12.10 -19.94 -7.52
C CYS A 115 11.39 -19.51 -6.25
N THR A 116 10.89 -20.48 -5.49
CA THR A 116 10.16 -20.25 -4.24
C THR A 116 10.87 -20.82 -3.02
N GLU A 117 10.43 -20.44 -1.81
CA GLU A 117 10.97 -20.96 -0.53
C GLU A 117 10.83 -22.48 -0.39
N SER A 118 9.79 -23.07 -0.99
CA SER A 118 9.61 -24.52 -0.99
C SER A 118 10.63 -25.28 -1.84
N GLY A 119 11.40 -24.55 -2.66
CA GLY A 119 12.32 -25.11 -3.64
C GLY A 119 11.66 -25.43 -4.99
N ALA A 120 10.38 -25.08 -5.18
CA ALA A 120 9.75 -25.18 -6.49
C ALA A 120 10.33 -24.14 -7.47
N SER A 121 10.30 -24.49 -8.77
CA SER A 121 10.78 -23.63 -9.85
C SER A 121 9.75 -23.60 -10.97
N PHE A 122 9.54 -22.40 -11.52
CA PHE A 122 8.58 -22.11 -12.58
C PHE A 122 9.30 -21.37 -13.71
N GLU A 123 9.11 -21.85 -14.93
CA GLU A 123 9.54 -21.10 -16.12
C GLU A 123 8.41 -20.17 -16.57
N ALA A 124 8.74 -18.94 -16.96
CA ALA A 124 7.78 -17.94 -17.42
C ALA A 124 8.35 -17.13 -18.60
N GLU A 125 7.60 -17.03 -19.69
CA GLU A 125 7.93 -16.08 -20.77
C GLU A 125 7.65 -14.63 -20.32
N ILE A 126 6.67 -14.47 -19.42
CA ILE A 126 6.25 -13.19 -18.86
C ILE A 126 6.25 -13.26 -17.34
N LEU A 127 6.87 -12.29 -16.69
CA LEU A 127 6.89 -12.14 -15.23
C LEU A 127 6.16 -10.85 -14.83
N VAL A 128 5.13 -10.98 -13.98
CA VAL A 128 4.38 -9.84 -13.45
C VAL A 128 4.57 -9.76 -11.94
N SER A 129 5.14 -8.68 -11.45
CA SER A 129 5.24 -8.39 -10.02
C SER A 129 3.98 -7.65 -9.55
N ALA A 130 3.18 -8.30 -8.73
CA ALA A 130 2.03 -7.73 -8.03
C ALA A 130 2.23 -7.77 -6.50
N VAL A 131 3.50 -7.67 -6.05
CA VAL A 131 3.88 -7.77 -4.64
C VAL A 131 3.37 -6.60 -3.79
N GLY A 132 3.04 -5.45 -4.42
CA GLY A 132 2.66 -4.22 -3.74
C GLY A 132 3.84 -3.54 -3.03
N MET A 133 3.56 -2.37 -2.41
CA MET A 133 4.59 -1.57 -1.72
C MET A 133 4.51 -1.67 -0.18
N LEU A 134 3.44 -2.23 0.39
CA LEU A 134 3.23 -2.36 1.84
C LEU A 134 3.27 -3.83 2.27
N THR A 135 4.39 -4.52 1.98
CA THR A 135 4.51 -5.99 2.15
C THR A 135 5.57 -6.37 3.16
N LYS A 136 6.73 -5.68 3.16
CA LYS A 136 7.88 -5.93 4.03
C LYS A 136 7.80 -5.03 5.26
N PRO A 137 7.41 -5.55 6.45
CA PRO A 137 7.41 -4.76 7.68
C PRO A 137 8.79 -4.28 8.06
N VAL A 138 8.88 -3.06 8.60
CA VAL A 138 10.14 -2.51 9.13
C VAL A 138 10.21 -2.73 10.63
N TRP A 139 11.22 -3.48 11.08
CA TRP A 139 11.57 -3.62 12.48
C TRP A 139 12.50 -2.47 12.89
N PRO A 140 12.20 -1.77 14.00
CA PRO A 140 13.03 -0.65 14.44
C PRO A 140 14.34 -1.16 15.05
N ASP A 141 15.40 -0.41 14.84
CA ASP A 141 16.67 -0.62 15.55
C ASP A 141 16.60 0.07 16.92
N ILE A 142 16.09 -0.67 17.91
CA ILE A 142 15.96 -0.21 19.30
C ILE A 142 16.78 -1.15 20.18
N GLY A 143 17.76 -0.61 20.92
CA GLY A 143 18.60 -1.40 21.80
C GLY A 143 17.79 -2.22 22.81
N GLY A 144 18.10 -3.51 22.92
CA GLY A 144 17.47 -4.42 23.87
C GLY A 144 16.12 -4.99 23.45
N ILE A 145 15.61 -4.68 22.24
CA ILE A 145 14.32 -5.20 21.76
C ILE A 145 14.27 -6.74 21.78
N GLU A 146 15.40 -7.38 21.56
CA GLU A 146 15.57 -8.84 21.57
C GLU A 146 15.57 -9.44 23.01
N THR A 147 15.68 -8.59 24.03
CA THR A 147 15.68 -9.01 25.45
C THR A 147 14.30 -8.93 26.09
N PHE A 148 13.30 -8.42 25.37
CA PHE A 148 11.95 -8.32 25.88
C PHE A 148 11.35 -9.71 26.13
N GLU A 149 10.90 -9.96 27.35
CA GLU A 149 10.35 -11.27 27.76
C GLU A 149 8.82 -11.37 27.52
N GLY A 150 8.15 -10.25 27.24
CA GLY A 150 6.74 -10.21 26.90
C GLY A 150 6.48 -10.51 25.41
N VAL A 151 5.28 -10.23 24.95
CA VAL A 151 4.85 -10.46 23.59
C VAL A 151 5.24 -9.26 22.69
N ILE A 152 5.91 -9.52 21.58
CA ILE A 152 6.23 -8.50 20.58
C ILE A 152 5.86 -8.94 19.18
N PHE A 153 5.12 -8.11 18.44
CA PHE A 153 4.78 -8.34 17.03
C PHE A 153 4.59 -7.04 16.26
N HIS A 154 4.66 -7.14 14.95
CA HIS A 154 4.36 -6.02 14.07
C HIS A 154 2.85 -5.98 13.74
N SER A 155 2.24 -4.78 13.70
CA SER A 155 0.81 -4.59 13.42
C SER A 155 0.33 -5.25 12.13
N ALA A 156 1.18 -5.31 11.11
CA ALA A 156 0.90 -6.02 9.84
C ALA A 156 0.85 -7.55 9.96
N ARG A 157 1.19 -8.09 11.10
CA ARG A 157 1.14 -9.52 11.45
C ARG A 157 0.55 -9.65 12.85
N TRP A 158 -0.67 -9.12 13.01
CA TRP A 158 -1.35 -9.11 14.30
C TRP A 158 -1.51 -10.51 14.86
N ASP A 159 -1.00 -10.71 16.07
CA ASP A 159 -1.04 -12.01 16.74
C ASP A 159 -2.30 -12.14 17.60
N TRP A 160 -3.33 -12.74 17.02
CA TRP A 160 -4.61 -12.99 17.68
C TRP A 160 -4.56 -14.09 18.75
N SER A 161 -3.44 -14.80 18.90
CA SER A 161 -3.28 -15.78 20.01
C SER A 161 -3.06 -15.10 21.35
N HIS A 162 -2.76 -13.80 21.36
CA HIS A 162 -2.54 -12.99 22.55
C HIS A 162 -3.65 -11.96 22.72
N ASP A 163 -4.36 -12.03 23.87
CA ASP A 163 -5.41 -11.08 24.22
C ASP A 163 -4.81 -9.78 24.76
N VAL A 164 -5.27 -8.66 24.25
CA VAL A 164 -4.90 -7.31 24.70
C VAL A 164 -5.62 -6.89 26.00
N ALA A 165 -6.67 -7.63 26.41
CA ALA A 165 -7.48 -7.29 27.57
C ALA A 165 -6.67 -7.35 28.87
N GLY A 166 -6.72 -6.27 29.66
CA GLY A 166 -6.00 -6.15 30.91
C GLY A 166 -4.48 -5.99 30.80
N GLN A 167 -3.92 -5.92 29.58
CA GLN A 167 -2.48 -5.78 29.35
C GLN A 167 -2.03 -4.32 29.37
N ARG A 168 -0.77 -4.09 29.75
CA ARG A 168 -0.04 -2.83 29.54
C ARG A 168 0.69 -2.93 28.22
N ILE A 169 0.37 -2.06 27.28
CA ILE A 169 0.80 -2.20 25.90
C ILE A 169 1.63 -0.99 25.48
N ALA A 170 2.85 -1.22 24.98
CA ALA A 170 3.59 -0.22 24.23
C ALA A 170 3.23 -0.32 22.75
N VAL A 171 2.82 0.80 22.15
CA VAL A 171 2.63 0.92 20.69
C VAL A 171 3.73 1.81 20.16
N ILE A 172 4.62 1.28 19.32
CA ILE A 172 5.74 2.03 18.75
C ILE A 172 5.38 2.47 17.33
N GLY A 173 5.16 3.77 17.16
CA GLY A 173 4.69 4.40 15.91
C GLY A 173 3.23 4.82 15.99
N SER A 174 2.91 5.97 15.38
CA SER A 174 1.60 6.66 15.45
C SER A 174 0.98 6.94 14.09
N ALA A 175 1.36 6.17 13.04
CA ALA A 175 0.83 6.36 11.68
C ALA A 175 -0.45 5.51 11.44
N ALA A 176 -0.78 5.23 10.18
CA ALA A 176 -2.07 4.70 9.74
C ALA A 176 -2.61 3.52 10.56
N SER A 177 -1.79 2.49 10.83
CA SER A 177 -2.25 1.34 11.61
C SER A 177 -2.58 1.73 13.06
N ALA A 178 -1.69 2.49 13.72
CA ALA A 178 -1.88 2.91 15.11
C ALA A 178 -3.12 3.80 15.29
N VAL A 179 -3.36 4.72 14.33
CA VAL A 179 -4.55 5.59 14.33
C VAL A 179 -5.86 4.77 14.34
N GLN A 180 -5.84 3.58 13.76
CA GLN A 180 -7.01 2.69 13.70
C GLN A 180 -7.09 1.76 14.92
N PHE A 181 -5.99 1.08 15.30
CA PHE A 181 -6.11 0.07 16.36
C PHE A 181 -5.97 0.63 17.78
N VAL A 182 -5.27 1.74 18.02
CA VAL A 182 -5.12 2.31 19.38
C VAL A 182 -6.46 2.64 20.01
N PRO A 183 -7.41 3.31 19.32
CA PRO A 183 -8.75 3.54 19.87
C PRO A 183 -9.50 2.25 20.20
N GLU A 184 -9.23 1.14 19.49
CA GLU A 184 -9.88 -0.13 19.73
C GLU A 184 -9.28 -0.89 20.92
N ILE A 185 -7.95 -1.06 20.94
CA ILE A 185 -7.30 -1.84 22.00
C ILE A 185 -7.41 -1.18 23.38
N ARG A 186 -7.38 0.16 23.44
CA ARG A 186 -7.51 0.87 24.72
C ARG A 186 -8.83 0.57 25.45
N LYS A 187 -9.89 0.15 24.72
CA LYS A 187 -11.20 -0.17 25.31
C LYS A 187 -11.13 -1.30 26.34
N THR A 188 -10.14 -2.19 26.20
CA THR A 188 -9.98 -3.39 27.04
C THR A 188 -8.61 -3.50 27.70
N ALA A 189 -7.59 -2.85 27.18
CA ALA A 189 -6.25 -2.80 27.75
C ALA A 189 -6.25 -2.11 29.13
N ALA A 190 -5.38 -2.54 30.04
CA ALA A 190 -5.17 -1.85 31.32
C ALA A 190 -4.52 -0.48 31.10
N GLN A 191 -3.53 -0.41 30.22
CA GLN A 191 -2.81 0.81 29.86
C GLN A 191 -2.26 0.69 28.45
N VAL A 192 -2.31 1.79 27.68
CA VAL A 192 -1.65 1.91 26.38
C VAL A 192 -0.68 3.09 26.42
N HIS A 193 0.58 2.84 26.07
CA HIS A 193 1.62 3.86 25.88
C HIS A 193 1.89 3.99 24.38
N LEU A 194 1.45 5.09 23.76
CA LEU A 194 1.68 5.36 22.35
C LEU A 194 2.94 6.19 22.16
N PHE A 195 3.98 5.59 21.59
CA PHE A 195 5.25 6.24 21.29
C PHE A 195 5.19 6.91 19.92
N GLN A 196 5.19 8.24 19.93
CA GLN A 196 5.10 9.08 18.74
C GLN A 196 6.38 9.88 18.53
N ARG A 197 7.05 9.69 17.40
CA ARG A 197 8.21 10.51 17.01
C ARG A 197 7.78 11.85 16.42
N THR A 198 6.79 11.84 15.53
CA THR A 198 6.23 13.02 14.87
C THR A 198 4.73 12.85 14.71
N PRO A 199 3.91 13.88 14.95
CA PRO A 199 2.47 13.81 14.77
C PRO A 199 2.10 13.64 13.29
N ASN A 200 0.85 13.25 13.03
CA ASN A 200 0.29 13.10 11.68
C ASN A 200 -0.99 13.94 11.56
N TRP A 201 -1.26 14.43 10.35
CA TRP A 201 -2.56 14.99 10.02
C TRP A 201 -3.61 13.88 9.99
N VAL A 202 -4.60 13.97 10.89
CA VAL A 202 -5.73 13.04 10.96
C VAL A 202 -7.00 13.84 10.78
N LEU A 203 -7.77 13.51 9.76
CA LEU A 203 -9.03 14.18 9.43
C LEU A 203 -10.22 13.32 9.86
N PRO A 204 -11.35 13.93 10.21
CA PRO A 204 -12.60 13.22 10.38
C PRO A 204 -13.11 12.69 9.04
N LYS A 205 -13.93 11.65 9.07
CA LYS A 205 -14.57 11.06 7.90
C LYS A 205 -16.06 10.85 8.13
N GLU A 206 -16.84 10.95 7.06
CA GLU A 206 -18.26 10.58 7.04
C GLU A 206 -18.34 9.05 6.90
N ASP A 207 -18.58 8.37 8.00
CA ASP A 207 -18.49 6.90 8.08
C ASP A 207 -19.74 6.28 8.79
N THR A 208 -20.89 6.93 8.66
CA THR A 208 -22.13 6.40 9.19
C THR A 208 -22.53 5.14 8.43
N PRO A 209 -22.77 4.00 9.12
CA PRO A 209 -23.25 2.79 8.48
C PRO A 209 -24.54 3.03 7.68
N TYR A 210 -24.63 2.40 6.54
CA TYR A 210 -25.85 2.44 5.74
C TYR A 210 -27.00 1.72 6.46
N THR A 211 -28.20 2.26 6.37
CA THR A 211 -29.43 1.62 6.85
C THR A 211 -29.82 0.47 5.93
N GLU A 212 -30.58 -0.51 6.44
CA GLU A 212 -31.08 -1.61 5.57
C GLU A 212 -31.92 -1.10 4.39
N ALA A 213 -32.65 0.00 4.59
CA ALA A 213 -33.43 0.62 3.50
C ALA A 213 -32.52 1.20 2.39
N GLU A 214 -31.38 1.80 2.74
CA GLU A 214 -30.37 2.27 1.78
C GLU A 214 -29.71 1.11 1.06
N LEU A 215 -29.32 0.05 1.79
CA LEU A 215 -28.73 -1.15 1.20
C LEU A 215 -29.69 -1.85 0.24
N GLU A 216 -30.98 -1.95 0.59
CA GLU A 216 -32.02 -2.49 -0.32
C GLU A 216 -32.16 -1.61 -1.56
N ALA A 217 -32.17 -0.28 -1.40
CA ALA A 217 -32.22 0.65 -2.52
C ALA A 217 -31.02 0.50 -3.46
N PHE A 218 -29.80 0.38 -2.92
CA PHE A 218 -28.59 0.18 -3.73
C PHE A 218 -28.55 -1.18 -4.45
N ARG A 219 -29.09 -2.25 -3.84
CA ARG A 219 -29.23 -3.56 -4.50
C ARG A 219 -30.20 -3.51 -5.66
N ASN A 220 -31.30 -2.75 -5.52
CA ASN A 220 -32.32 -2.59 -6.54
C ASN A 220 -31.92 -1.63 -7.67
N ASP A 221 -31.18 -0.57 -7.33
CA ASP A 221 -30.63 0.41 -8.26
C ASP A 221 -29.26 0.90 -7.80
N PRO A 222 -28.14 0.42 -8.39
CA PRO A 222 -26.80 0.85 -8.03
C PRO A 222 -26.41 2.23 -8.58
N THR A 223 -27.26 2.89 -9.36
CA THR A 223 -26.97 4.20 -9.97
C THR A 223 -26.51 5.26 -8.95
N PRO A 224 -27.11 5.41 -7.75
CA PRO A 224 -26.62 6.36 -6.76
C PRO A 224 -25.18 6.11 -6.33
N LEU A 225 -24.77 4.85 -6.20
CA LEU A 225 -23.39 4.50 -5.84
C LEU A 225 -22.40 4.79 -6.99
N HIS A 226 -22.82 4.64 -8.24
CA HIS A 226 -22.02 5.04 -9.39
C HIS A 226 -21.82 6.57 -9.44
N ILE A 227 -22.83 7.34 -9.08
CA ILE A 227 -22.74 8.80 -8.96
C ILE A 227 -21.76 9.16 -7.84
N ILE A 228 -21.90 8.56 -6.65
CA ILE A 228 -20.99 8.75 -5.52
C ILE A 228 -19.54 8.41 -5.91
N ARG A 229 -19.34 7.30 -6.63
CA ARG A 229 -18.02 6.92 -7.15
C ARG A 229 -17.43 8.01 -8.04
N GLY A 230 -18.22 8.53 -9.00
CA GLY A 230 -17.78 9.62 -9.89
C GLY A 230 -17.37 10.87 -9.11
N GLU A 231 -18.16 11.29 -8.12
CA GLU A 231 -17.86 12.43 -7.27
C GLU A 231 -16.57 12.24 -6.45
N ILE A 232 -16.30 11.01 -5.97
CA ILE A 232 -15.06 10.67 -5.26
C ILE A 232 -13.88 10.73 -6.24
N GLU A 233 -14.02 10.15 -7.43
CA GLU A 233 -12.98 10.15 -8.47
C GLU A 233 -12.61 11.59 -8.87
N ASP A 234 -13.59 12.46 -9.09
CA ASP A 234 -13.37 13.88 -9.40
C ASP A 234 -12.68 14.62 -8.26
N ARG A 235 -13.06 14.35 -7.02
CA ARG A 235 -12.41 14.93 -5.84
C ARG A 235 -10.96 14.46 -5.69
N MET A 236 -10.69 13.18 -5.91
CA MET A 236 -9.35 12.61 -5.88
C MET A 236 -8.48 13.20 -7.00
N ASN A 237 -8.98 13.29 -8.22
CA ASN A 237 -8.25 13.87 -9.35
C ASN A 237 -7.82 15.34 -9.08
N ARG A 238 -8.61 16.09 -8.31
CA ARG A 238 -8.29 17.48 -7.95
C ARG A 238 -7.39 17.62 -6.72
N GLY A 239 -7.54 16.77 -5.72
CA GLY A 239 -6.96 16.97 -4.39
C GLY A 239 -5.74 16.12 -4.08
N MET A 240 -5.62 14.93 -4.65
CA MET A 240 -4.57 13.97 -4.27
C MET A 240 -3.19 14.28 -4.87
N THR A 241 -3.08 15.24 -5.76
CA THR A 241 -1.80 15.76 -6.24
C THR A 241 -1.12 16.67 -5.22
N PHE A 242 -1.87 17.16 -4.21
CA PHE A 242 -1.40 18.12 -3.20
C PHE A 242 -0.81 19.42 -3.78
N ALA A 243 -1.19 19.76 -5.01
CA ALA A 243 -0.72 20.96 -5.71
C ALA A 243 -1.68 22.16 -5.57
N VAL A 244 -2.87 21.98 -4.99
CA VAL A 244 -3.90 23.02 -4.86
C VAL A 244 -3.86 23.60 -3.45
N GLU A 245 -3.22 24.77 -3.30
CA GLU A 245 -2.99 25.44 -2.01
C GLU A 245 -4.28 25.64 -1.20
N GLU A 246 -5.38 26.06 -1.84
CA GLU A 246 -6.66 26.29 -1.16
C GLU A 246 -7.19 25.01 -0.48
N LEU A 247 -7.03 23.83 -1.12
CA LEU A 247 -7.42 22.56 -0.56
C LEU A 247 -6.50 22.15 0.60
N LEU A 248 -5.22 22.44 0.52
CA LEU A 248 -4.27 22.16 1.60
C LEU A 248 -4.62 23.00 2.84
N VAL A 249 -4.79 24.30 2.69
CA VAL A 249 -5.18 25.22 3.79
C VAL A 249 -6.52 24.81 4.41
N GLN A 250 -7.49 24.39 3.59
CA GLN A 250 -8.76 23.91 4.10
C GLN A 250 -8.61 22.60 4.89
N SER A 251 -7.80 21.68 4.41
CA SER A 251 -7.54 20.39 5.07
C SER A 251 -6.81 20.57 6.39
N GLU A 252 -5.84 21.50 6.48
CA GLU A 252 -5.18 21.86 7.73
C GLU A 252 -6.19 22.40 8.76
N LYS A 253 -7.10 23.29 8.35
CA LYS A 253 -8.17 23.81 9.23
C LYS A 253 -9.06 22.68 9.77
N TYR A 254 -9.41 21.70 8.92
CA TYR A 254 -10.19 20.54 9.36
C TYR A 254 -9.41 19.67 10.33
N GLY A 255 -8.12 19.44 10.07
CA GLY A 255 -7.24 18.70 10.98
C GLY A 255 -7.10 19.38 12.34
N LEU A 256 -6.86 20.69 12.36
CA LEU A 256 -6.77 21.48 13.60
C LEU A 256 -8.11 21.47 14.37
N ALA A 257 -9.24 21.53 13.68
CA ALA A 257 -10.55 21.41 14.31
C ALA A 257 -10.75 20.02 14.93
N ALA A 258 -10.30 18.95 14.24
CA ALA A 258 -10.38 17.58 14.77
C ALA A 258 -9.53 17.41 16.05
N ILE A 259 -8.30 17.95 16.08
CA ILE A 259 -7.41 17.87 17.24
C ILE A 259 -7.99 18.63 18.44
N SER A 260 -8.83 19.64 18.23
CA SER A 260 -9.39 20.48 19.29
C SER A 260 -10.25 19.73 20.32
N VAL A 261 -10.69 18.51 20.03
CA VAL A 261 -11.45 17.65 20.94
C VAL A 261 -10.60 17.09 22.09
N VAL A 262 -9.26 17.10 21.96
CA VAL A 262 -8.33 16.67 22.99
C VAL A 262 -8.34 17.71 24.12
N GLU A 263 -8.71 17.28 25.33
CA GLU A 263 -8.94 18.19 26.47
C GLU A 263 -7.63 18.72 27.07
N ASP A 264 -6.63 17.83 27.21
CA ASP A 264 -5.31 18.20 27.74
C ASP A 264 -4.55 19.06 26.72
N PRO A 265 -4.20 20.32 27.06
CA PRO A 265 -3.54 21.25 26.15
C PRO A 265 -2.11 20.80 25.77
N ASP A 266 -1.39 20.10 26.67
CA ASP A 266 -0.04 19.63 26.41
C ASP A 266 -0.06 18.40 25.46
N VAL A 267 -1.01 17.50 25.64
CA VAL A 267 -1.25 16.37 24.72
C VAL A 267 -1.68 16.90 23.36
N ARG A 268 -2.62 17.87 23.33
CA ARG A 268 -3.09 18.52 22.10
C ARG A 268 -1.94 19.17 21.32
N ALA A 269 -1.06 19.89 22.01
CA ALA A 269 0.11 20.53 21.38
C ALA A 269 1.04 19.49 20.74
N ARG A 270 1.30 18.36 21.44
CA ARG A 270 2.15 17.25 20.93
C ARG A 270 1.52 16.45 19.78
N LEU A 271 0.18 16.47 19.65
CA LEU A 271 -0.55 15.85 18.54
C LEU A 271 -0.69 16.78 17.33
N THR A 272 -0.41 18.08 17.48
CA THR A 272 -0.52 19.06 16.40
C THR A 272 0.69 18.96 15.48
N PRO A 273 0.51 18.66 14.17
CA PRO A 273 1.61 18.62 13.22
C PRO A 273 2.28 20.00 13.04
N ASP A 274 3.59 19.97 12.91
CA ASP A 274 4.46 21.11 12.63
C ASP A 274 4.94 21.17 11.16
N HIS A 275 4.40 20.28 10.33
CA HIS A 275 4.71 20.17 8.92
C HIS A 275 3.48 20.38 8.03
N PRO A 276 3.64 20.79 6.74
CA PRO A 276 2.52 21.01 5.83
C PRO A 276 1.63 19.79 5.64
N PHE A 277 0.33 20.02 5.43
CA PHE A 277 -0.60 18.96 5.03
C PHE A 277 -0.18 18.35 3.69
N GLY A 278 -0.17 17.01 3.58
CA GLY A 278 0.24 16.30 2.37
C GLY A 278 1.73 15.97 2.27
N CYS A 279 2.57 16.54 3.14
CA CYS A 279 3.98 16.16 3.24
C CYS A 279 4.18 14.69 3.65
N LYS A 280 3.27 14.20 4.48
CA LYS A 280 3.04 12.76 4.76
C LYS A 280 1.61 12.42 4.33
N ARG A 281 1.33 11.13 4.15
CA ARG A 281 -0.04 10.70 3.86
C ARG A 281 -0.98 11.15 4.98
N PRO A 282 -2.01 11.96 4.69
CA PRO A 282 -3.04 12.30 5.65
C PRO A 282 -3.85 11.05 6.03
N LEU A 283 -4.26 10.96 7.28
CA LEU A 283 -4.96 9.82 7.85
C LEU A 283 -6.42 10.19 8.13
N LEU A 284 -7.29 9.18 8.25
CA LEU A 284 -8.71 9.38 8.53
C LEU A 284 -9.10 8.60 9.79
N SER A 285 -9.68 9.29 10.78
CA SER A 285 -10.26 8.65 11.97
C SER A 285 -11.20 9.61 12.71
N ASN A 286 -12.31 9.08 13.18
CA ASN A 286 -13.21 9.81 14.09
C ASN A 286 -12.88 9.54 15.56
N ASP A 287 -12.15 8.46 15.87
CA ASP A 287 -11.98 7.93 17.23
C ASP A 287 -10.58 8.19 17.81
N TYR A 288 -9.59 8.53 16.95
CA TYR A 288 -8.18 8.67 17.38
C TYR A 288 -7.99 9.80 18.39
N PHE A 289 -8.39 11.02 18.06
CA PHE A 289 -8.21 12.16 18.98
C PHE A 289 -9.06 12.06 20.24
N PRO A 290 -10.34 11.65 20.19
CA PRO A 290 -11.13 11.41 21.40
C PRO A 290 -10.53 10.38 22.35
N ALA A 291 -9.78 9.38 21.83
CA ALA A 291 -9.14 8.37 22.65
C ALA A 291 -8.14 8.95 23.68
N PHE A 292 -7.51 10.09 23.39
CA PHE A 292 -6.56 10.73 24.31
C PHE A 292 -7.20 11.43 25.52
N ASN A 293 -8.52 11.52 25.58
CA ASN A 293 -9.24 11.98 26.76
C ASN A 293 -9.47 10.83 27.79
N GLU A 294 -9.08 9.61 27.43
CA GLU A 294 -9.24 8.45 28.27
C GLU A 294 -8.01 8.23 29.16
N PRO A 295 -8.17 7.89 30.44
CA PRO A 295 -7.09 7.86 31.42
C PRO A 295 -6.05 6.76 31.16
N ASN A 296 -6.40 5.74 30.38
CA ASN A 296 -5.53 4.59 30.07
C ASN A 296 -4.81 4.69 28.74
N LEU A 297 -4.76 5.88 28.10
CA LEU A 297 -3.94 6.14 26.92
C LEU A 297 -2.95 7.28 27.22
N GLU A 298 -1.66 6.96 27.23
CA GLU A 298 -0.57 7.93 27.36
C GLU A 298 0.10 8.19 26.01
N LEU A 299 0.25 9.47 25.64
CA LEU A 299 1.09 9.87 24.52
C LEU A 299 2.52 10.12 25.01
N VAL A 300 3.48 9.36 24.46
CA VAL A 300 4.90 9.48 24.76
C VAL A 300 5.63 10.02 23.54
N THR A 301 6.28 11.17 23.69
CA THR A 301 7.04 11.83 22.61
C THR A 301 8.55 11.86 22.86
N ASP A 302 8.99 11.47 24.08
CA ASP A 302 10.39 11.30 24.38
C ASP A 302 10.95 10.10 23.61
N PRO A 303 12.14 10.21 22.99
CA PRO A 303 12.73 9.13 22.24
C PRO A 303 12.97 7.89 23.09
N ILE A 304 12.70 6.71 22.55
CA ILE A 304 13.02 5.45 23.21
C ILE A 304 14.54 5.28 23.23
N GLU A 305 15.10 5.08 24.42
CA GLU A 305 16.51 4.74 24.63
C GLU A 305 16.74 3.25 24.40
N ARG A 306 15.94 2.40 25.07
CA ARG A 306 16.04 0.94 24.99
C ARG A 306 14.73 0.26 25.44
N ILE A 307 14.65 -1.02 25.14
CA ILE A 307 13.65 -1.94 25.70
C ILE A 307 14.39 -2.89 26.66
N THR A 308 13.78 -3.16 27.81
CA THR A 308 14.28 -4.14 28.80
C THR A 308 13.41 -5.40 28.76
N ALA A 309 13.65 -6.35 29.67
CA ALA A 309 12.85 -7.57 29.76
C ALA A 309 11.33 -7.31 29.92
N ASP A 310 10.96 -6.21 30.56
CA ASP A 310 9.57 -5.92 30.95
C ASP A 310 9.18 -4.43 30.82
N ALA A 311 9.99 -3.57 30.22
CA ALA A 311 9.74 -2.13 30.11
C ALA A 311 10.29 -1.48 28.85
N VAL A 312 9.70 -0.34 28.47
CA VAL A 312 10.26 0.62 27.51
C VAL A 312 10.80 1.81 28.28
N VAL A 313 12.10 2.12 28.06
CA VAL A 313 12.83 3.22 28.71
C VAL A 313 13.03 4.34 27.71
N THR A 314 12.69 5.56 28.11
CA THR A 314 12.89 6.79 27.30
C THR A 314 14.10 7.59 27.75
N ASN A 315 14.61 8.49 26.90
CA ASN A 315 15.84 9.26 27.14
C ASN A 315 15.78 10.18 28.38
N ASP A 316 14.58 10.52 28.84
CA ASP A 316 14.35 11.25 30.09
C ASP A 316 14.52 10.35 31.35
N GLY A 317 14.80 9.06 31.15
CA GLY A 317 14.96 8.06 32.19
C GLY A 317 13.66 7.46 32.71
N ALA A 318 12.51 7.79 32.12
CA ALA A 318 11.23 7.18 32.52
C ALA A 318 11.14 5.73 32.02
N GLU A 319 10.71 4.83 32.93
CA GLU A 319 10.45 3.42 32.63
C GLU A 319 8.95 3.14 32.63
N ARG A 320 8.47 2.58 31.52
CA ARG A 320 7.08 2.15 31.37
C ARG A 320 7.02 0.64 31.31
N GLN A 321 6.53 0.05 32.38
CA GLN A 321 6.32 -1.40 32.48
C GLN A 321 5.25 -1.83 31.50
N VAL A 322 5.56 -2.82 30.65
CA VAL A 322 4.65 -3.32 29.60
C VAL A 322 4.69 -4.84 29.53
N ASP A 323 3.56 -5.41 29.16
CA ASP A 323 3.39 -6.85 28.99
C ASP A 323 3.45 -7.23 27.50
N MET A 324 3.24 -6.21 26.63
CA MET A 324 3.17 -6.39 25.18
C MET A 324 3.77 -5.17 24.45
N VAL A 325 4.47 -5.40 23.35
CA VAL A 325 4.95 -4.38 22.41
C VAL A 325 4.35 -4.61 21.03
N VAL A 326 3.61 -3.63 20.51
CA VAL A 326 3.08 -3.64 19.15
C VAL A 326 3.85 -2.66 18.28
N LEU A 327 4.55 -3.16 17.28
CA LEU A 327 5.29 -2.35 16.33
C LEU A 327 4.35 -1.84 15.22
N ALA A 328 4.11 -0.55 15.19
CA ALA A 328 3.38 0.16 14.12
C ALA A 328 4.36 1.00 13.28
N THR A 329 5.52 0.44 12.99
CA THR A 329 6.69 1.10 12.39
C THR A 329 6.69 1.14 10.87
N GLY A 330 5.62 0.61 10.24
CA GLY A 330 5.38 0.70 8.81
C GLY A 330 6.14 -0.32 7.97
N PHE A 331 6.38 0.03 6.70
CA PHE A 331 6.87 -0.87 5.66
C PHE A 331 8.03 -0.25 4.89
N ALA A 332 8.85 -1.10 4.27
CA ALA A 332 9.89 -0.71 3.33
C ALA A 332 9.27 -0.35 1.96
N ALA A 333 8.43 0.68 1.94
CA ALA A 333 7.57 1.02 0.81
C ALA A 333 8.32 1.50 -0.44
N THR A 334 9.60 1.85 -0.32
CA THR A 334 10.44 2.31 -1.44
C THR A 334 11.21 1.19 -2.14
N GLU A 335 11.14 -0.04 -1.61
CA GLU A 335 11.84 -1.20 -2.18
C GLU A 335 11.06 -1.86 -3.35
N PHE A 336 9.74 -1.74 -3.41
CA PHE A 336 8.88 -2.31 -4.46
C PHE A 336 9.22 -3.80 -4.76
N ALA A 337 9.46 -4.10 -6.05
CA ALA A 337 9.84 -5.44 -6.50
C ALA A 337 11.18 -5.94 -5.94
N ALA A 338 12.04 -5.05 -5.42
CA ALA A 338 13.31 -5.43 -4.78
C ALA A 338 13.15 -6.19 -3.44
N THR A 339 11.92 -6.49 -3.02
CA THR A 339 11.64 -7.47 -1.96
C THR A 339 11.84 -8.91 -2.41
N VAL A 340 12.06 -9.16 -3.72
CA VAL A 340 12.39 -10.41 -4.37
C VAL A 340 13.74 -10.24 -5.07
N ASP A 341 14.60 -11.25 -5.05
CA ASP A 341 15.88 -11.23 -5.75
C ASP A 341 15.67 -11.42 -7.26
N ILE A 342 15.44 -10.32 -7.98
CA ILE A 342 15.21 -10.33 -9.43
C ILE A 342 16.51 -9.98 -10.13
N THR A 343 17.04 -10.91 -10.94
CA THR A 343 18.26 -10.74 -11.71
C THR A 343 17.96 -10.96 -13.19
N ALA A 344 18.33 -9.99 -14.03
CA ALA A 344 18.04 -10.02 -15.45
C ALA A 344 19.30 -9.96 -16.31
N ARG A 345 19.23 -9.24 -17.42
CA ARG A 345 20.26 -9.21 -18.45
C ARG A 345 21.65 -8.90 -17.88
N ASP A 346 22.67 -9.66 -18.30
CA ASP A 346 24.07 -9.50 -17.86
C ASP A 346 24.28 -9.61 -16.32
N GLY A 347 23.36 -10.28 -15.61
CA GLY A 347 23.42 -10.44 -14.17
C GLY A 347 23.01 -9.18 -13.39
N LEU A 348 22.33 -8.23 -14.04
CA LEU A 348 21.83 -7.01 -13.40
C LEU A 348 20.75 -7.34 -12.37
N ALA A 349 21.03 -7.10 -11.09
CA ALA A 349 20.02 -7.20 -10.04
C ALA A 349 19.15 -5.93 -10.00
N ILE A 350 17.84 -6.10 -9.72
CA ILE A 350 16.91 -4.96 -9.66
C ILE A 350 17.27 -3.99 -8.51
N ALA A 351 17.82 -4.50 -7.42
CA ALA A 351 18.31 -3.68 -6.32
C ALA A 351 19.48 -2.78 -6.74
N ASP A 352 20.38 -3.28 -7.60
CA ASP A 352 21.49 -2.50 -8.13
C ASP A 352 21.02 -1.47 -9.16
N ALA A 353 20.08 -1.85 -10.04
CA ALA A 353 19.45 -0.94 -10.99
C ALA A 353 18.72 0.23 -10.29
N TRP A 354 18.24 0.01 -9.08
CA TRP A 354 17.52 0.98 -8.26
C TRP A 354 18.32 1.56 -7.09
N SER A 355 19.64 1.44 -7.10
CA SER A 355 20.53 1.97 -6.05
C SER A 355 20.34 3.48 -5.79
N GLU A 356 20.00 4.25 -6.84
CA GLU A 356 19.67 5.68 -6.78
C GLU A 356 18.15 5.96 -6.64
N GLY A 357 17.40 4.97 -6.14
CA GLY A 357 15.95 5.01 -6.02
C GLY A 357 15.23 4.34 -7.18
N ALA A 358 14.12 3.68 -6.86
CA ALA A 358 13.35 2.91 -7.83
C ALA A 358 12.81 3.78 -8.98
N GLN A 359 12.95 3.28 -10.21
CA GLN A 359 12.53 3.94 -11.45
C GLN A 359 11.84 2.95 -12.38
N ALA A 360 10.81 3.43 -13.07
CA ALA A 360 10.12 2.64 -14.09
C ALA A 360 9.43 3.57 -15.11
N PHE A 361 9.15 3.06 -16.31
CA PHE A 361 8.26 3.70 -17.25
C PHE A 361 6.81 3.36 -16.91
N LEU A 362 5.96 4.36 -16.70
CA LEU A 362 4.57 4.24 -16.25
C LEU A 362 4.38 3.40 -14.97
N GLY A 363 5.46 3.22 -14.15
CA GLY A 363 5.42 2.33 -13.00
C GLY A 363 5.24 0.85 -13.35
N VAL A 364 5.43 0.48 -14.62
CA VAL A 364 5.11 -0.84 -15.16
C VAL A 364 6.35 -1.59 -15.65
N THR A 365 7.25 -0.94 -16.39
CA THR A 365 8.44 -1.58 -16.96
C THR A 365 9.72 -0.85 -16.59
N THR A 366 10.86 -1.56 -16.55
CA THR A 366 12.17 -0.98 -16.26
C THR A 366 13.24 -1.53 -17.20
N VAL A 367 14.25 -0.73 -17.47
CA VAL A 367 15.34 -1.06 -18.40
C VAL A 367 16.23 -2.17 -17.84
N GLY A 368 16.65 -3.09 -18.70
CA GLY A 368 17.48 -4.26 -18.35
C GLY A 368 16.67 -5.49 -17.92
N PHE A 369 15.32 -5.39 -17.86
CA PHE A 369 14.44 -6.45 -17.42
C PHE A 369 13.40 -6.81 -18.49
N PRO A 370 13.76 -7.60 -19.50
CA PRO A 370 12.85 -7.99 -20.58
C PRO A 370 11.65 -8.77 -20.04
N ASN A 371 10.46 -8.55 -20.62
CA ASN A 371 9.23 -9.28 -20.27
C ASN A 371 8.88 -9.23 -18.77
N PHE A 372 9.40 -8.25 -18.04
CA PHE A 372 9.11 -7.99 -16.65
C PHE A 372 8.18 -6.78 -16.51
N PHE A 373 7.07 -6.99 -15.82
CA PHE A 373 6.06 -5.96 -15.58
C PHE A 373 5.79 -5.83 -14.09
N MET A 374 5.45 -4.63 -13.65
CA MET A 374 5.06 -4.33 -12.27
C MET A 374 3.66 -3.75 -12.23
N LEU A 375 2.91 -4.13 -11.22
CA LEU A 375 1.65 -3.48 -10.86
C LEU A 375 1.87 -2.65 -9.59
N TYR A 376 1.52 -1.38 -9.65
CA TYR A 376 1.78 -0.39 -8.60
C TYR A 376 3.26 -0.23 -8.28
N GLY A 377 4.08 -0.11 -9.32
CA GLY A 377 5.52 0.14 -9.21
C GLY A 377 5.87 1.59 -8.86
N PRO A 378 7.12 2.01 -9.11
CA PRO A 378 7.61 3.33 -8.74
C PRO A 378 6.75 4.48 -9.28
N ASN A 379 6.58 5.52 -8.45
CA ASN A 379 5.83 6.75 -8.73
C ASN A 379 4.35 6.54 -9.12
N MET A 380 3.67 5.56 -8.51
CA MET A 380 2.26 5.26 -8.83
C MET A 380 1.28 5.53 -7.68
N ASN A 381 1.76 5.98 -6.50
CA ASN A 381 0.92 6.21 -5.34
C ASN A 381 0.16 7.55 -5.45
N ASN A 382 -1.06 7.48 -5.96
CA ASN A 382 -2.01 8.60 -5.98
C ASN A 382 -3.44 8.05 -6.17
N GLY A 383 -4.42 8.72 -5.56
CA GLY A 383 -5.82 8.38 -5.71
C GLY A 383 -6.18 6.97 -5.23
N SER A 384 -6.99 6.26 -5.99
CA SER A 384 -7.40 4.89 -5.69
C SER A 384 -6.44 3.88 -6.30
N ILE A 385 -5.84 3.05 -5.43
CA ILE A 385 -4.97 1.94 -5.88
C ILE A 385 -5.72 0.99 -6.83
N ILE A 386 -7.00 0.72 -6.58
CA ILE A 386 -7.81 -0.17 -7.44
C ILE A 386 -7.89 0.38 -8.87
N ARG A 387 -8.13 1.68 -9.02
CA ARG A 387 -8.18 2.32 -10.36
C ARG A 387 -6.82 2.30 -11.05
N MET A 388 -5.75 2.62 -10.32
CA MET A 388 -4.40 2.58 -10.87
C MET A 388 -4.02 1.17 -11.33
N LEU A 389 -4.36 0.14 -10.54
CA LEU A 389 -4.14 -1.26 -10.92
C LEU A 389 -4.94 -1.66 -12.17
N GLU A 390 -6.18 -1.22 -12.33
CA GLU A 390 -6.97 -1.48 -13.54
C GLU A 390 -6.29 -0.87 -14.78
N TYR A 391 -5.86 0.40 -14.71
CA TYR A 391 -5.19 1.06 -15.83
C TYR A 391 -3.86 0.40 -16.19
N GLN A 392 -3.06 0.02 -15.20
CA GLN A 392 -1.80 -0.67 -15.43
C GLN A 392 -2.02 -2.07 -16.02
N THR A 393 -3.02 -2.78 -15.54
CA THR A 393 -3.39 -4.09 -16.07
C THR A 393 -3.80 -4.02 -17.53
N GLU A 394 -4.60 -3.03 -17.93
CA GLU A 394 -4.98 -2.82 -19.33
C GLU A 394 -3.75 -2.50 -20.20
N HIS A 395 -2.81 -1.69 -19.68
CA HIS A 395 -1.56 -1.38 -20.39
C HIS A 395 -0.69 -2.63 -20.58
N VAL A 396 -0.46 -3.41 -19.53
CA VAL A 396 0.30 -4.68 -19.60
C VAL A 396 -0.38 -5.63 -20.57
N LEU A 397 -1.70 -5.80 -20.47
CA LEU A 397 -2.46 -6.67 -21.37
C LEU A 397 -2.31 -6.25 -22.83
N GLY A 398 -2.41 -4.94 -23.13
CA GLY A 398 -2.21 -4.43 -24.49
C GLY A 398 -0.82 -4.74 -25.06
N ILE A 399 0.22 -4.70 -24.20
CA ILE A 399 1.57 -5.13 -24.61
C ILE A 399 1.58 -6.62 -24.91
N LEU A 400 1.03 -7.48 -24.04
CA LEU A 400 1.04 -8.94 -24.21
C LEU A 400 0.23 -9.39 -25.43
N GLU A 401 -0.92 -8.79 -25.68
CA GLU A 401 -1.72 -9.03 -26.88
C GLU A 401 -0.96 -8.64 -28.14
N GLY A 402 -0.31 -7.47 -28.13
CA GLY A 402 0.50 -7.03 -29.24
C GLY A 402 1.75 -7.90 -29.48
N MET A 403 2.39 -8.40 -28.42
CA MET A 403 3.47 -9.40 -28.55
C MET A 403 2.97 -10.67 -29.23
N ARG A 404 1.84 -11.21 -28.76
CA ARG A 404 1.21 -12.39 -29.35
C ARG A 404 0.87 -12.21 -30.81
N ASP A 405 0.22 -11.10 -31.15
CA ASP A 405 -0.27 -10.82 -32.50
C ASP A 405 0.88 -10.57 -33.52
N GLN A 406 2.00 -10.02 -33.03
CA GLN A 406 3.19 -9.75 -33.85
C GLN A 406 4.23 -10.88 -33.78
N GLY A 407 4.03 -11.90 -32.95
CA GLY A 407 4.96 -13.01 -32.76
C GLY A 407 6.27 -12.59 -32.10
N LEU A 408 6.24 -11.58 -31.24
CA LEU A 408 7.41 -11.08 -30.51
C LEU A 408 7.74 -11.98 -29.34
N ARG A 409 9.02 -12.24 -29.12
CA ARG A 409 9.54 -13.03 -28.00
C ARG A 409 9.87 -12.17 -26.79
N THR A 410 10.38 -10.96 -27.03
CA THR A 410 10.78 -10.05 -25.96
C THR A 410 10.26 -8.65 -26.18
N VAL A 411 9.99 -7.97 -25.09
CA VAL A 411 9.68 -6.54 -25.01
C VAL A 411 10.39 -5.92 -23.81
N GLU A 412 11.00 -4.75 -24.03
CA GLU A 412 11.68 -3.99 -22.99
C GLU A 412 11.58 -2.51 -23.30
N VAL A 413 11.33 -1.66 -22.32
CA VAL A 413 11.30 -0.21 -22.52
C VAL A 413 12.68 0.32 -22.94
N ARG A 414 12.71 1.28 -23.89
CA ARG A 414 13.96 1.93 -24.29
C ARG A 414 14.55 2.79 -23.18
N PRO A 415 15.87 2.78 -22.96
CA PRO A 415 16.52 3.60 -21.93
C PRO A 415 16.14 5.08 -22.00
N GLU A 416 16.19 5.67 -23.19
CA GLU A 416 15.86 7.08 -23.43
C GLU A 416 14.40 7.42 -23.12
N VAL A 417 13.47 6.48 -23.32
CA VAL A 417 12.05 6.66 -23.00
C VAL A 417 11.84 6.64 -21.48
N MET A 418 12.43 5.67 -20.78
CA MET A 418 12.34 5.57 -19.34
C MET A 418 12.99 6.80 -18.66
N GLU A 419 14.16 7.23 -19.16
CA GLU A 419 14.85 8.41 -18.63
C GLU A 419 14.00 9.67 -18.79
N ALA A 420 13.49 9.94 -19.99
CA ALA A 420 12.65 11.10 -20.27
C ALA A 420 11.39 11.13 -19.40
N PHE A 421 10.72 9.99 -19.23
CA PHE A 421 9.56 9.86 -18.36
C PHE A 421 9.90 10.15 -16.89
N ASN A 422 11.01 9.60 -16.39
CA ASN A 422 11.40 9.81 -15.00
C ASN A 422 11.85 11.25 -14.72
N VAL A 423 12.48 11.91 -15.70
CA VAL A 423 12.80 13.36 -15.61
C VAL A 423 11.51 14.16 -15.51
N GLU A 424 10.55 13.95 -16.40
CA GLU A 424 9.25 14.64 -16.38
C GLU A 424 8.52 14.45 -15.04
N VAL A 425 8.50 13.21 -14.51
CA VAL A 425 7.86 12.91 -13.23
C VAL A 425 8.55 13.64 -12.08
N GLN A 426 9.89 13.65 -12.04
CA GLN A 426 10.62 14.35 -10.97
C GLN A 426 10.48 15.88 -11.07
N GLU A 427 10.51 16.46 -12.27
CA GLU A 427 10.25 17.90 -12.47
C GLU A 427 8.84 18.29 -11.99
N ALA A 428 7.85 17.44 -12.24
CA ALA A 428 6.49 17.66 -11.72
C ALA A 428 6.42 17.54 -10.19
N ILE A 429 7.14 16.59 -9.58
CA ILE A 429 7.26 16.43 -8.13
C ILE A 429 7.94 17.64 -7.51
N ASP A 430 9.00 18.16 -8.13
CA ASP A 430 9.72 19.37 -7.67
C ASP A 430 8.83 20.61 -7.67
N GLY A 431 7.78 20.64 -8.49
CA GLY A 431 6.74 21.65 -8.51
C GLY A 431 5.71 21.55 -7.38
N ILE A 432 5.76 20.51 -6.54
CA ILE A 432 4.80 20.30 -5.44
C ILE A 432 5.49 20.59 -4.09
N ASP A 433 5.30 21.80 -3.57
CA ASP A 433 5.99 22.31 -2.39
C ASP A 433 5.90 21.39 -1.17
N VAL A 434 4.74 20.80 -0.91
CA VAL A 434 4.54 19.93 0.26
C VAL A 434 5.35 18.65 0.20
N TRP A 435 5.68 18.15 -1.01
CA TRP A 435 6.53 16.99 -1.16
C TRP A 435 8.02 17.33 -1.07
N ASN A 436 8.37 18.62 -1.20
CA ASN A 436 9.73 19.14 -1.03
C ASN A 436 10.04 19.59 0.40
N ALA A 437 9.03 19.63 1.27
CA ALA A 437 9.22 19.93 2.67
C ALA A 437 10.03 18.84 3.40
N ASP A 438 10.74 19.23 4.45
CA ASP A 438 11.54 18.31 5.28
C ASP A 438 10.64 17.49 6.22
N CYS A 439 10.12 16.41 5.72
CA CYS A 439 9.32 15.47 6.50
C CYS A 439 9.79 14.03 6.35
N ASN A 440 9.84 13.31 7.46
CA ASN A 440 10.04 11.87 7.46
C ASN A 440 8.77 11.14 7.03
N GLY A 441 8.78 10.54 5.84
CA GLY A 441 7.68 9.75 5.29
C GLY A 441 8.19 8.69 4.33
N TYR A 442 7.35 7.74 3.96
CA TYR A 442 7.68 6.66 3.02
C TYR A 442 7.66 7.10 1.55
N TYR A 443 7.55 8.40 1.27
CA TYR A 443 7.54 8.91 -0.10
C TYR A 443 8.92 8.90 -0.75
N ARG A 444 9.97 9.01 0.08
CA ARG A 444 11.35 9.22 -0.36
C ARG A 444 12.22 8.00 -0.13
N ALA A 445 13.07 7.71 -1.12
CA ALA A 445 14.23 6.85 -0.95
C ALA A 445 15.27 7.51 -0.03
N PRO A 446 16.24 6.74 0.50
CA PRO A 446 17.27 7.27 1.41
C PRO A 446 18.09 8.45 0.83
N ASN A 447 18.25 8.52 -0.48
CA ASN A 447 18.94 9.63 -1.16
C ASN A 447 18.07 10.91 -1.33
N GLY A 448 16.82 10.89 -0.84
CA GLY A 448 15.90 12.02 -0.90
C GLY A 448 14.98 12.06 -2.13
N ARG A 449 15.18 11.20 -3.13
CA ARG A 449 14.32 11.11 -4.31
C ARG A 449 12.92 10.63 -3.92
N VAL A 450 11.87 11.31 -4.40
CA VAL A 450 10.48 10.85 -4.22
C VAL A 450 10.19 9.74 -5.23
N VAL A 451 10.05 8.52 -4.74
CA VAL A 451 9.92 7.31 -5.59
C VAL A 451 8.52 6.69 -5.54
N THR A 452 7.64 7.14 -4.63
CA THR A 452 6.32 6.51 -4.51
C THR A 452 5.21 7.32 -5.18
N GLN A 453 5.29 8.65 -5.13
CA GLN A 453 4.18 9.53 -5.50
C GLN A 453 4.06 9.75 -7.01
N TRP A 454 2.81 9.66 -7.52
CA TRP A 454 2.43 10.08 -8.86
C TRP A 454 1.97 11.55 -8.83
N PRO A 455 2.66 12.47 -9.55
CA PRO A 455 2.39 13.91 -9.40
C PRO A 455 1.20 14.42 -10.22
N PHE A 456 0.58 13.57 -11.01
CA PHE A 456 -0.54 13.95 -11.87
C PHE A 456 -1.85 13.27 -11.39
N SER A 457 -2.97 13.54 -12.06
CA SER A 457 -4.25 12.90 -11.77
C SER A 457 -4.28 11.44 -12.25
N MET A 458 -5.22 10.64 -11.72
CA MET A 458 -5.49 9.27 -12.22
C MET A 458 -5.97 9.31 -13.68
N GLU A 459 -6.70 10.36 -14.08
CA GLU A 459 -7.16 10.53 -15.47
C GLU A 459 -5.99 10.74 -16.43
N GLN A 460 -5.02 11.59 -16.06
CA GLN A 460 -3.80 11.78 -16.86
C GLN A 460 -2.98 10.49 -16.96
N TYR A 461 -2.96 9.66 -15.91
CA TYR A 461 -2.32 8.34 -15.98
C TYR A 461 -3.06 7.44 -16.98
N ARG A 462 -4.39 7.37 -16.90
CA ARG A 462 -5.22 6.62 -17.85
C ARG A 462 -4.95 7.00 -19.28
N GLU A 463 -4.90 8.31 -19.58
CA GLU A 463 -4.64 8.81 -20.93
C GLU A 463 -3.25 8.39 -21.45
N ARG A 464 -2.22 8.47 -20.59
CA ARG A 464 -0.84 8.12 -20.94
C ARG A 464 -0.65 6.60 -21.14
N SER A 465 -1.40 5.78 -20.42
CA SER A 465 -1.30 4.32 -20.47
C SER A 465 -2.27 3.64 -21.45
N ALA A 466 -3.23 4.38 -22.03
CA ALA A 466 -4.30 3.81 -22.85
C ALA A 466 -3.86 3.24 -24.19
N THR A 467 -2.73 3.69 -24.72
CA THR A 467 -2.24 3.29 -26.06
C THR A 467 -0.82 2.77 -25.97
N ILE A 468 -0.54 1.65 -26.63
CA ILE A 468 0.80 1.09 -26.74
C ILE A 468 1.51 1.69 -27.95
N ASP A 469 2.51 2.52 -27.68
CA ASP A 469 3.41 3.02 -28.72
C ASP A 469 4.65 2.12 -28.81
N TRP A 470 4.67 1.23 -29.79
CA TRP A 470 5.75 0.26 -29.98
C TRP A 470 7.12 0.90 -30.23
N SER A 471 7.17 2.17 -30.65
CA SER A 471 8.44 2.90 -30.78
C SER A 471 9.15 3.12 -29.42
N GLN A 472 8.43 3.02 -28.32
CA GLN A 472 8.95 3.15 -26.95
C GLN A 472 9.67 1.89 -26.45
N PHE A 473 9.57 0.79 -27.20
CA PHE A 473 10.09 -0.50 -26.79
C PHE A 473 11.19 -1.03 -27.74
N VAL A 474 12.08 -1.84 -27.19
CA VAL A 474 12.94 -2.75 -27.91
C VAL A 474 12.23 -4.09 -27.95
N THR A 475 12.09 -4.69 -29.11
CA THR A 475 11.39 -5.97 -29.31
C THR A 475 12.24 -6.93 -30.13
N SER A 476 12.06 -8.24 -29.92
CA SER A 476 12.72 -9.29 -30.72
C SER A 476 11.80 -10.46 -31.03
#